data_8e057f8267c2835bec5937fd4e747180
#
_entry.id   8e057f8267c2835bec5937fd4e747180
#
_cell.length_a   1.000
_cell.length_b   1.000
_cell.length_c   1.000
_cell.angle_alpha   90.00
_cell.angle_beta   90.00
_cell.angle_gamma   90.00
#
_symmetry.space_group_name_H-M   'P 1'
#
loop_
_entity.id
_entity.type
_entity.pdbx_description
1 polymer ?
#
loop_
_entity_poly.entity_id
_entity_poly.type
_entity_poly.pdbx_seq_one_letter_code
_entity_poly.pdbx_strand_id
1 'polypeptide(L)'
;MKRTRSGVGHPALLKAFCLLMALFLLMGTLVSAQAVSEISDGQTETSALPSRWYAGDYGKKPTVKNQGSYGTCWAITATSALEAALLPLRQIVFSADHLTRQNSFTADVNDGGDYLMLMAYLCGWQGPVTEEEDPYGDEYSPEGLEPAVHVQEVRVFLDTTIEKIKEIVYTYGSVQTSLYMDRITASEESGYYNAGTSSYYYPEKMTQNHDVLILGWDDSWSSGQFETEPDQDGAFICLNTWGDDFGENGIFYVSYSDPNIVQVCVAYTRIDDTDNYDHLYQYDECGWQGQQGYDSSECYFANVYTAQGEEEIAAVGFYATSENTSCEIWLVHDFAGTDSFESMEYLQSASFTDMGYYTVDLEEVCEVYPGERFAVVVKINAPDEVNPVAVEYRSDEYTQNVTTEGKESYLSQYGTQWENTQERFETNVCLKVYTRDSRGG
;
A
#
# COMPACT_ATOMS: atom_id res chain seq x y z
N MET A 1 -32.52 -73.30 6.99
CA MET A 1 -31.15 -73.79 6.72
C MET A 1 -30.22 -72.62 6.79
N LYS A 2 -29.49 -72.47 7.91
CA LYS A 2 -28.04 -72.30 8.08
C LYS A 2 -27.39 -71.30 7.08
N ARG A 3 -26.59 -70.26 7.46
CA ARG A 3 -25.66 -70.01 8.59
C ARG A 3 -25.20 -68.56 8.59
N THR A 4 -25.13 -68.01 9.76
CA THR A 4 -24.28 -66.95 10.34
C THR A 4 -22.81 -66.76 9.82
N ARG A 5 -22.29 -65.51 9.84
CA ARG A 5 -21.00 -65.07 10.42
C ARG A 5 -20.87 -63.56 10.24
N SER A 6 -20.94 -62.77 11.23
CA SER A 6 -20.07 -62.10 12.21
C SER A 6 -18.70 -61.70 11.66
N GLY A 7 -18.46 -60.38 11.56
CA GLY A 7 -17.16 -59.73 11.37
C GLY A 7 -17.06 -58.55 12.33
N VAL A 8 -16.36 -58.79 13.45
CA VAL A 8 -16.07 -57.83 14.51
C VAL A 8 -14.95 -56.90 14.04
N GLY A 9 -15.24 -55.64 13.77
CA GLY A 9 -14.26 -54.60 13.60
C GLY A 9 -13.86 -54.01 14.94
N HIS A 10 -12.60 -54.07 15.30
CA HIS A 10 -12.04 -53.65 16.58
C HIS A 10 -12.16 -52.10 16.77
N PRO A 11 -12.83 -51.60 17.79
CA PRO A 11 -12.93 -50.16 18.08
C PRO A 11 -11.63 -49.52 18.57
N ALA A 12 -10.59 -50.32 18.83
CA ALA A 12 -9.28 -49.84 19.30
C ALA A 12 -8.40 -49.19 18.20
N LEU A 13 -8.54 -49.65 16.93
CA LEU A 13 -7.77 -49.09 15.81
C LEU A 13 -8.27 -47.73 15.34
N LEU A 14 -9.59 -47.50 15.45
CA LEU A 14 -10.18 -46.20 15.05
C LEU A 14 -9.86 -45.10 16.07
N LYS A 15 -9.78 -45.44 17.37
CA LYS A 15 -9.38 -44.48 18.42
C LYS A 15 -7.90 -44.11 18.36
N ALA A 16 -7.02 -45.02 17.95
CA ALA A 16 -5.60 -44.76 17.78
C ALA A 16 -5.34 -43.84 16.57
N PHE A 17 -6.10 -44.00 15.48
CA PHE A 17 -5.96 -43.14 14.30
C PHE A 17 -6.48 -41.71 14.54
N CYS A 18 -7.58 -41.53 15.23
CA CYS A 18 -8.08 -40.22 15.63
C CYS A 18 -7.16 -39.51 16.64
N LEU A 19 -6.51 -40.23 17.55
CA LEU A 19 -5.54 -39.63 18.48
C LEU A 19 -4.26 -39.21 17.79
N LEU A 20 -3.77 -39.94 16.78
CA LEU A 20 -2.61 -39.56 16.00
C LEU A 20 -2.87 -38.35 15.10
N MET A 21 -4.05 -38.22 14.48
CA MET A 21 -4.41 -37.02 13.72
C MET A 21 -4.59 -35.79 14.62
N ALA A 22 -5.16 -35.94 15.82
CA ALA A 22 -5.27 -34.84 16.78
C ALA A 22 -3.90 -34.40 17.33
N LEU A 23 -2.94 -35.32 17.49
CA LEU A 23 -1.56 -34.97 17.87
C LEU A 23 -0.79 -34.26 16.75
N PHE A 24 -1.02 -34.63 15.48
CA PHE A 24 -0.41 -33.94 14.33
C PHE A 24 -0.99 -32.56 14.10
N LEU A 25 -2.29 -32.34 14.35
CA LEU A 25 -2.92 -31.01 14.31
C LEU A 25 -2.45 -30.11 15.48
N LEU A 26 -2.28 -30.69 16.70
CA LEU A 26 -1.72 -29.92 17.83
C LEU A 26 -0.22 -29.60 17.67
N MET A 27 0.57 -30.47 17.03
CA MET A 27 1.97 -30.16 16.75
C MET A 27 2.12 -29.15 15.60
N GLY A 28 1.22 -29.14 14.62
CA GLY A 28 1.20 -28.13 13.55
C GLY A 28 0.88 -26.72 14.06
N THR A 29 -0.01 -26.59 15.03
CA THR A 29 -0.36 -25.30 15.64
C THR A 29 0.64 -24.82 16.70
N LEU A 30 1.40 -25.74 17.33
CA LEU A 30 2.46 -25.38 18.29
C LEU A 30 3.76 -24.91 17.59
N VAL A 31 4.03 -25.36 16.37
CA VAL A 31 5.21 -24.91 15.60
C VAL A 31 4.98 -23.52 14.99
N SER A 32 3.73 -23.14 14.67
CA SER A 32 3.43 -21.78 14.22
C SER A 32 3.35 -20.75 15.36
N ALA A 33 3.01 -21.15 16.58
CA ALA A 33 2.95 -20.26 17.74
C ALA A 33 4.31 -20.07 18.46
N GLN A 34 5.29 -20.95 18.27
CA GLN A 34 6.62 -20.81 18.84
C GLN A 34 7.61 -20.04 17.95
N ALA A 35 7.28 -19.80 16.69
CA ALA A 35 8.12 -18.98 15.80
C ALA A 35 7.92 -17.47 15.98
N VAL A 36 6.95 -17.03 16.78
CA VAL A 36 6.64 -15.60 16.99
C VAL A 36 7.00 -15.10 18.41
N SER A 37 7.37 -15.99 19.36
CA SER A 37 7.62 -15.59 20.76
C SER A 37 9.07 -15.63 21.22
N GLU A 38 10.07 -15.82 20.35
CA GLU A 38 11.50 -15.75 20.69
C GLU A 38 12.27 -14.72 19.84
N ILE A 39 11.70 -13.53 19.66
CA ILE A 39 12.48 -12.34 19.27
C ILE A 39 12.31 -11.31 20.41
N SER A 40 12.93 -11.59 21.54
CA SER A 40 13.26 -10.58 22.53
C SER A 40 14.63 -10.88 23.11
N ASP A 41 15.53 -9.89 23.00
CA ASP A 41 16.86 -9.80 23.59
C ASP A 41 17.95 -10.78 23.09
N GLY A 42 18.48 -10.47 21.93
CA GLY A 42 19.78 -10.92 21.46
C GLY A 42 20.18 -10.03 20.32
N GLN A 43 21.31 -9.35 20.44
CA GLN A 43 21.93 -8.53 19.39
C GLN A 43 21.63 -9.16 18.01
N THR A 44 20.77 -8.54 17.22
CA THR A 44 20.67 -8.80 15.79
C THR A 44 22.05 -8.41 15.23
N GLU A 45 22.91 -9.40 15.00
CA GLU A 45 23.90 -9.25 13.94
C GLU A 45 23.09 -8.88 12.70
N THR A 46 23.11 -7.62 12.29
CA THR A 46 22.63 -7.17 11.01
C THR A 46 23.49 -7.94 10.00
N SER A 47 22.98 -9.06 9.52
CA SER A 47 23.57 -9.79 8.42
C SER A 47 23.67 -8.79 7.29
N ALA A 48 24.89 -8.40 6.91
CA ALA A 48 25.11 -7.48 5.82
C ALA A 48 24.36 -7.99 4.58
N LEU A 49 23.61 -7.13 3.90
CA LEU A 49 22.91 -7.48 2.67
C LEU A 49 23.92 -8.04 1.66
N PRO A 50 23.52 -9.00 0.81
CA PRO A 50 24.40 -9.54 -0.21
C PRO A 50 24.82 -8.44 -1.19
N SER A 51 26.02 -8.55 -1.77
CA SER A 51 26.51 -7.59 -2.78
C SER A 51 25.68 -7.59 -4.07
N ARG A 52 24.89 -8.64 -4.32
CA ARG A 52 23.90 -8.74 -5.40
C ARG A 52 22.67 -9.48 -4.92
N TRP A 53 21.53 -8.96 -5.26
CA TRP A 53 20.25 -9.63 -5.07
C TRP A 53 19.27 -9.22 -6.19
N TYR A 54 18.46 -10.17 -6.65
CA TYR A 54 17.47 -9.93 -7.69
C TYR A 54 16.21 -10.76 -7.44
N ALA A 55 15.08 -10.12 -7.36
CA ALA A 55 13.78 -10.75 -7.08
C ALA A 55 13.41 -11.85 -8.10
N GLY A 56 13.85 -11.69 -9.35
CA GLY A 56 13.63 -12.68 -10.40
C GLY A 56 14.32 -14.02 -10.14
N ASP A 57 15.45 -14.05 -9.41
CA ASP A 57 16.12 -15.29 -9.02
C ASP A 57 15.27 -16.12 -8.04
N TYR A 58 14.27 -15.51 -7.42
CA TYR A 58 13.32 -16.11 -6.46
C TYR A 58 11.89 -16.24 -7.02
N GLY A 59 11.69 -16.04 -8.34
CA GLY A 59 10.40 -16.13 -8.99
C GLY A 59 9.46 -14.95 -8.69
N LYS A 60 10.01 -13.80 -8.28
CA LYS A 60 9.25 -12.59 -7.94
C LYS A 60 9.31 -11.51 -9.04
N LYS A 61 9.79 -11.83 -10.25
CA LYS A 61 9.71 -10.90 -11.38
C LYS A 61 8.27 -10.89 -11.91
N PRO A 62 7.58 -9.74 -11.91
CA PRO A 62 6.24 -9.62 -12.46
C PRO A 62 6.23 -9.71 -13.99
N THR A 63 5.04 -9.77 -14.57
CA THR A 63 4.84 -9.73 -16.01
C THR A 63 5.39 -8.41 -16.58
N VAL A 64 6.14 -8.52 -17.69
CA VAL A 64 6.64 -7.34 -18.41
C VAL A 64 5.49 -6.69 -19.16
N LYS A 65 5.20 -5.44 -18.85
CA LYS A 65 4.12 -4.66 -19.45
C LYS A 65 4.67 -3.57 -20.40
N ASN A 66 3.83 -3.06 -21.28
CA ASN A 66 4.21 -2.00 -22.23
C ASN A 66 3.15 -0.89 -22.20
N GLN A 67 3.54 0.31 -21.73
CA GLN A 67 2.66 1.48 -21.70
C GLN A 67 2.29 2.02 -23.10
N GLY A 68 3.02 1.60 -24.15
CA GLY A 68 2.82 2.15 -25.50
C GLY A 68 3.13 3.65 -25.55
N SER A 69 2.16 4.44 -26.02
CA SER A 69 2.28 5.90 -26.13
C SER A 69 1.57 6.67 -25.01
N TYR A 70 1.02 5.97 -24.00
CA TYR A 70 0.28 6.61 -22.90
C TYR A 70 1.19 7.04 -21.74
N GLY A 71 0.75 8.04 -20.99
CA GLY A 71 1.45 8.54 -19.78
C GLY A 71 1.22 7.69 -18.54
N THR A 72 1.26 6.35 -18.65
CA THR A 72 0.79 5.39 -17.65
C THR A 72 1.92 4.61 -16.96
N CYS A 73 3.18 5.06 -17.03
CA CYS A 73 4.30 4.41 -16.36
C CYS A 73 4.05 4.22 -14.84
N TRP A 74 3.48 5.21 -14.18
CA TRP A 74 3.13 5.19 -12.77
C TRP A 74 2.17 4.04 -12.41
N ALA A 75 1.10 3.85 -13.19
CA ALA A 75 0.09 2.81 -12.98
C ALA A 75 0.63 1.41 -13.29
N ILE A 76 1.39 1.27 -14.39
CA ILE A 76 2.03 0.00 -14.76
C ILE A 76 3.06 -0.41 -13.69
N THR A 77 3.86 0.54 -13.19
CA THR A 77 4.85 0.24 -12.16
C THR A 77 4.17 -0.16 -10.85
N ALA A 78 3.10 0.53 -10.43
CA ALA A 78 2.34 0.18 -9.24
C ALA A 78 1.72 -1.22 -9.32
N THR A 79 1.02 -1.53 -10.42
CA THR A 79 0.44 -2.86 -10.63
C THR A 79 1.51 -3.94 -10.67
N SER A 80 2.67 -3.68 -11.28
CA SER A 80 3.82 -4.60 -11.27
C SER A 80 4.43 -4.77 -9.87
N ALA A 81 4.44 -3.73 -9.04
CA ALA A 81 4.90 -3.83 -7.65
C ALA A 81 3.99 -4.72 -6.80
N LEU A 82 2.67 -4.58 -6.95
CA LEU A 82 1.68 -5.46 -6.31
C LEU A 82 1.85 -6.92 -6.74
N GLU A 83 2.06 -7.16 -8.04
CA GLU A 83 2.35 -8.50 -8.56
C GLU A 83 3.61 -9.10 -7.93
N ALA A 84 4.70 -8.32 -7.89
CA ALA A 84 5.97 -8.76 -7.32
C ALA A 84 5.86 -9.09 -5.81
N ALA A 85 5.05 -8.33 -5.07
CA ALA A 85 4.79 -8.57 -3.65
C ALA A 85 4.03 -9.90 -3.42
N LEU A 86 3.10 -10.25 -4.30
CA LEU A 86 2.30 -11.48 -4.22
C LEU A 86 3.03 -12.72 -4.73
N LEU A 87 4.00 -12.56 -5.65
CA LEU A 87 4.78 -13.65 -6.23
C LEU A 87 5.76 -14.26 -5.20
N PRO A 88 6.07 -15.57 -5.31
CA PRO A 88 5.53 -16.56 -6.26
C PRO A 88 4.24 -17.24 -5.78
N LEU A 89 3.68 -16.84 -4.63
CA LEU A 89 2.55 -17.53 -3.99
C LEU A 89 1.24 -17.33 -4.75
N ARG A 90 1.03 -16.14 -5.31
CA ARG A 90 -0.14 -15.78 -6.11
C ARG A 90 0.34 -15.18 -7.43
N GLN A 91 -0.20 -15.68 -8.54
CA GLN A 91 0.09 -15.17 -9.88
C GLN A 91 -1.16 -14.44 -10.39
N ILE A 92 -1.24 -13.17 -10.10
CA ILE A 92 -2.30 -12.27 -10.55
C ILE A 92 -1.62 -11.19 -11.41
N VAL A 93 -2.23 -10.84 -12.52
CA VAL A 93 -1.85 -9.68 -13.34
C VAL A 93 -2.93 -8.63 -13.13
N PHE A 94 -2.53 -7.42 -12.70
CA PHE A 94 -3.46 -6.33 -12.43
C PHE A 94 -3.56 -5.36 -13.61
N SER A 95 -4.76 -4.83 -13.81
CA SER A 95 -5.05 -3.83 -14.84
C SER A 95 -4.44 -2.48 -14.47
N ALA A 96 -3.60 -1.96 -15.35
CA ALA A 96 -3.16 -0.57 -15.29
C ALA A 96 -4.18 0.38 -15.95
N ASP A 97 -5.03 -0.11 -16.85
CA ASP A 97 -6.09 0.69 -17.49
C ASP A 97 -7.16 1.10 -16.48
N HIS A 98 -7.64 0.16 -15.66
CA HIS A 98 -8.60 0.46 -14.59
C HIS A 98 -8.04 1.50 -13.60
N LEU A 99 -6.78 1.34 -13.17
CA LEU A 99 -6.15 2.28 -12.27
C LEU A 99 -6.06 3.69 -12.86
N THR A 100 -5.84 3.83 -14.17
CA THR A 100 -5.74 5.13 -14.84
C THR A 100 -7.08 5.76 -15.18
N ARG A 101 -8.14 4.95 -15.38
CA ARG A 101 -9.42 5.43 -15.91
C ARG A 101 -10.58 5.41 -14.92
N GLN A 102 -10.51 4.54 -13.89
CA GLN A 102 -11.58 4.31 -12.92
C GLN A 102 -11.17 4.72 -11.49
N ASN A 103 -10.24 5.67 -11.36
CA ASN A 103 -9.94 6.35 -10.11
C ASN A 103 -10.86 7.56 -9.91
N SER A 104 -10.87 8.15 -8.71
CA SER A 104 -11.72 9.30 -8.35
C SER A 104 -11.25 10.65 -8.92
N PHE A 105 -10.08 10.67 -9.57
CA PHE A 105 -9.52 11.89 -10.15
C PHE A 105 -10.08 12.16 -11.56
N THR A 106 -10.00 13.41 -12.01
CA THR A 106 -10.42 13.85 -13.34
C THR A 106 -9.25 13.92 -14.33
N ALA A 107 -8.13 13.25 -14.03
CA ALA A 107 -6.96 13.21 -14.91
C ALA A 107 -7.23 12.39 -16.18
N ASP A 108 -6.70 12.84 -17.33
CA ASP A 108 -6.68 12.05 -18.56
C ASP A 108 -5.54 11.02 -18.50
N VAL A 109 -5.66 9.93 -19.25
CA VAL A 109 -4.66 8.85 -19.32
C VAL A 109 -3.24 9.32 -19.65
N ASN A 110 -3.07 10.49 -20.25
CA ASN A 110 -1.79 11.09 -20.61
C ASN A 110 -1.30 12.17 -19.64
N ASP A 111 -2.10 12.55 -18.64
CA ASP A 111 -1.69 13.56 -17.65
C ASP A 111 -0.67 13.00 -16.65
N GLY A 112 -0.51 11.67 -16.60
CA GLY A 112 0.33 10.98 -15.62
C GLY A 112 -0.42 10.76 -14.31
N GLY A 113 0.34 10.48 -13.26
CA GLY A 113 -0.15 10.32 -11.89
C GLY A 113 1.03 10.17 -10.94
N ASP A 114 0.72 10.12 -9.65
CA ASP A 114 1.71 10.04 -8.60
C ASP A 114 1.33 9.01 -7.51
N TYR A 115 2.19 8.86 -6.52
CA TYR A 115 1.98 7.92 -5.43
C TYR A 115 0.78 8.28 -4.54
N LEU A 116 0.34 9.54 -4.49
CA LEU A 116 -0.85 9.93 -3.71
C LEU A 116 -2.11 9.45 -4.41
N MET A 117 -2.18 9.57 -5.75
CA MET A 117 -3.27 9.00 -6.55
C MET A 117 -3.33 7.48 -6.41
N LEU A 118 -2.15 6.81 -6.40
CA LEU A 118 -2.06 5.36 -6.20
C LEU A 118 -2.61 4.94 -4.84
N MET A 119 -2.21 5.63 -3.77
CA MET A 119 -2.69 5.33 -2.42
C MET A 119 -4.20 5.55 -2.29
N ALA A 120 -4.73 6.64 -2.86
CA ALA A 120 -6.16 6.92 -2.86
C ALA A 120 -6.97 5.80 -3.52
N TYR A 121 -6.56 5.39 -4.73
CA TYR A 121 -7.21 4.31 -5.49
C TYR A 121 -7.13 2.95 -4.76
N LEU A 122 -5.94 2.56 -4.32
CA LEU A 122 -5.70 1.23 -3.74
C LEU A 122 -6.30 1.10 -2.33
N CYS A 123 -6.04 2.08 -1.46
CA CYS A 123 -6.50 2.03 -0.07
C CYS A 123 -7.97 2.45 0.08
N GLY A 124 -8.54 3.08 -0.95
CA GLY A 124 -9.97 3.42 -1.06
C GLY A 124 -10.83 2.34 -1.68
N TRP A 125 -10.27 1.16 -1.96
CA TRP A 125 -10.93 0.01 -2.60
C TRP A 125 -11.53 0.30 -3.98
N GLN A 126 -10.98 1.26 -4.71
CA GLN A 126 -11.38 1.51 -6.10
C GLN A 126 -10.81 0.44 -7.05
N GLY A 127 -9.83 -0.35 -6.59
CA GLY A 127 -9.17 -1.50 -7.18
C GLY A 127 -8.07 -2.03 -6.23
N PRO A 128 -7.09 -2.83 -6.73
CA PRO A 128 -6.83 -3.14 -8.15
C PRO A 128 -7.73 -4.27 -8.67
N VAL A 129 -8.12 -4.18 -9.94
CA VAL A 129 -8.81 -5.25 -10.66
C VAL A 129 -7.83 -6.06 -11.51
N THR A 130 -8.26 -7.21 -12.02
CA THR A 130 -7.37 -8.04 -12.85
C THR A 130 -7.29 -7.55 -14.29
N GLU A 131 -6.17 -7.83 -14.96
CA GLU A 131 -5.96 -7.56 -16.39
C GLU A 131 -6.96 -8.34 -17.28
N GLU A 132 -7.51 -9.47 -16.79
CA GLU A 132 -8.52 -10.24 -17.50
C GLU A 132 -9.88 -9.53 -17.51
N GLU A 133 -10.21 -8.80 -16.43
CA GLU A 133 -11.48 -8.05 -16.31
C GLU A 133 -11.43 -6.72 -17.04
N ASP A 134 -10.25 -6.09 -17.10
CA ASP A 134 -10.02 -4.81 -17.77
C ASP A 134 -8.66 -4.80 -18.51
N PRO A 135 -8.60 -5.30 -19.76
CA PRO A 135 -7.37 -5.39 -20.52
C PRO A 135 -6.77 -4.03 -20.92
N TYR A 136 -5.45 -3.89 -20.77
CA TYR A 136 -4.75 -2.66 -21.07
C TYR A 136 -4.77 -2.27 -22.54
N GLY A 137 -5.12 -1.00 -22.84
CA GLY A 137 -4.88 -0.34 -24.12
C GLY A 137 -6.01 -0.49 -25.15
N ASP A 138 -7.20 -0.91 -24.76
CA ASP A 138 -8.40 -0.97 -25.61
C ASP A 138 -9.25 0.32 -25.58
N GLU A 139 -8.78 1.35 -24.86
CA GLU A 139 -9.42 2.66 -24.67
C GLU A 139 -10.74 2.61 -23.89
N TYR A 140 -11.06 1.49 -23.26
CA TYR A 140 -12.28 1.29 -22.48
C TYR A 140 -11.94 0.66 -21.14
N SER A 141 -12.60 1.10 -20.08
CA SER A 141 -12.51 0.51 -18.75
C SER A 141 -13.92 0.38 -18.15
N PRO A 142 -14.34 -0.83 -17.74
CA PRO A 142 -15.66 -1.06 -17.15
C PRO A 142 -15.81 -0.36 -15.80
N GLU A 143 -16.98 0.20 -15.53
CA GLU A 143 -17.34 0.71 -14.21
C GLU A 143 -17.82 -0.42 -13.28
N GLY A 144 -17.61 -0.28 -11.97
CA GLY A 144 -18.19 -1.12 -10.93
C GLY A 144 -17.56 -2.52 -10.83
N LEU A 145 -16.31 -2.67 -11.25
CA LEU A 145 -15.53 -3.85 -10.95
C LEU A 145 -15.08 -3.84 -9.48
N GLU A 146 -15.09 -5.02 -8.86
CA GLU A 146 -14.64 -5.18 -7.47
C GLU A 146 -13.12 -5.38 -7.40
N PRO A 147 -12.44 -4.91 -6.35
CA PRO A 147 -11.01 -5.13 -6.17
C PRO A 147 -10.70 -6.63 -6.04
N ALA A 148 -9.62 -7.09 -6.67
CA ALA A 148 -9.15 -8.46 -6.58
C ALA A 148 -8.34 -8.75 -5.29
N VAL A 149 -7.84 -7.71 -4.65
CA VAL A 149 -7.15 -7.70 -3.35
C VAL A 149 -7.41 -6.36 -2.65
N HIS A 150 -7.25 -6.33 -1.34
CA HIS A 150 -7.27 -5.10 -0.56
C HIS A 150 -5.85 -4.68 -0.18
N VAL A 151 -5.43 -3.47 -0.58
CA VAL A 151 -4.15 -2.89 -0.15
C VAL A 151 -4.38 -2.11 1.15
N GLN A 152 -3.73 -2.56 2.22
CA GLN A 152 -3.95 -2.06 3.57
C GLN A 152 -2.77 -1.29 4.16
N GLU A 153 -1.59 -1.38 3.51
CA GLU A 153 -0.42 -0.61 3.93
C GLU A 153 0.44 -0.28 2.72
N VAL A 154 0.77 1.01 2.61
CA VAL A 154 1.69 1.55 1.60
C VAL A 154 2.69 2.46 2.29
N ARG A 155 3.98 2.19 2.14
CA ARG A 155 5.06 3.01 2.71
C ARG A 155 5.70 3.88 1.65
N VAL A 156 5.98 5.11 2.02
CA VAL A 156 6.58 6.12 1.15
C VAL A 156 7.89 6.59 1.77
N PHE A 157 8.92 6.65 0.96
CA PHE A 157 10.27 7.07 1.36
C PHE A 157 10.69 8.23 0.46
N LEU A 158 10.93 9.38 1.05
CA LEU A 158 11.36 10.59 0.33
C LEU A 158 12.84 10.85 0.57
N ASP A 159 13.58 11.24 -0.49
CA ASP A 159 15.02 11.54 -0.44
C ASP A 159 15.81 10.48 0.39
N THR A 160 15.54 9.20 0.13
CA THR A 160 16.05 8.06 0.89
C THR A 160 17.48 7.66 0.48
N THR A 161 18.02 6.59 1.08
CA THR A 161 19.37 6.09 0.80
C THR A 161 19.35 4.80 -0.01
N ILE A 162 20.48 4.51 -0.70
CA ILE A 162 20.67 3.26 -1.44
C ILE A 162 20.50 2.06 -0.51
N GLU A 163 21.05 2.14 0.71
CA GLU A 163 20.97 1.08 1.72
C GLU A 163 19.53 0.83 2.13
N LYS A 164 18.75 1.89 2.37
CA LYS A 164 17.33 1.76 2.74
C LYS A 164 16.52 1.15 1.60
N ILE A 165 16.75 1.53 0.34
CA ILE A 165 16.09 0.90 -0.81
C ILE A 165 16.43 -0.59 -0.88
N LYS A 166 17.72 -0.97 -0.71
CA LYS A 166 18.12 -2.38 -0.69
C LYS A 166 17.42 -3.17 0.41
N GLU A 167 17.30 -2.61 1.62
CA GLU A 167 16.57 -3.23 2.73
C GLU A 167 15.10 -3.48 2.39
N ILE A 168 14.43 -2.50 1.78
CA ILE A 168 13.02 -2.57 1.40
C ILE A 168 12.85 -3.61 0.28
N VAL A 169 13.66 -3.55 -0.77
CA VAL A 169 13.63 -4.52 -1.88
C VAL A 169 13.90 -5.93 -1.38
N TYR A 170 14.85 -6.11 -0.46
CA TYR A 170 15.17 -7.42 0.14
C TYR A 170 14.00 -7.97 0.96
N THR A 171 13.30 -7.10 1.69
CA THR A 171 12.20 -7.48 2.57
C THR A 171 10.90 -7.74 1.81
N TYR A 172 10.53 -6.83 0.90
CA TYR A 172 9.23 -6.84 0.24
C TYR A 172 9.28 -7.33 -1.22
N GLY A 173 10.48 -7.43 -1.82
CA GLY A 173 10.68 -7.96 -3.17
C GLY A 173 10.80 -6.90 -4.25
N SER A 174 10.28 -5.71 -4.04
CA SER A 174 10.34 -4.59 -5.01
C SER A 174 10.11 -3.24 -4.36
N VAL A 175 10.49 -2.18 -5.08
CA VAL A 175 10.18 -0.77 -4.76
C VAL A 175 9.84 -0.06 -6.06
N GLN A 176 8.67 0.58 -6.12
CA GLN A 176 8.37 1.56 -7.16
C GLN A 176 9.18 2.82 -6.90
N THR A 177 9.78 3.39 -7.93
CA THR A 177 10.50 4.66 -7.85
C THR A 177 10.31 5.48 -9.09
N SER A 178 10.42 6.80 -8.94
CA SER A 178 10.43 7.74 -10.06
C SER A 178 11.86 8.18 -10.35
N LEU A 179 12.19 8.40 -11.60
CA LEU A 179 13.47 8.94 -12.05
C LEU A 179 13.27 9.93 -13.21
N TYR A 180 14.32 10.63 -13.57
CA TYR A 180 14.34 11.39 -14.81
C TYR A 180 14.86 10.51 -15.95
N MET A 181 14.07 10.38 -17.04
CA MET A 181 14.49 9.76 -18.28
C MET A 181 14.58 10.85 -19.35
N ASP A 182 15.74 10.97 -20.03
CA ASP A 182 15.96 11.91 -21.13
C ASP A 182 15.25 11.51 -22.43
N ARG A 183 14.60 10.34 -22.41
CA ARG A 183 13.75 9.78 -23.47
C ARG A 183 12.43 9.33 -22.86
N ILE A 184 11.35 9.41 -23.63
CA ILE A 184 10.01 9.08 -23.16
C ILE A 184 9.45 7.78 -23.78
N THR A 185 10.16 7.22 -24.77
CA THR A 185 9.80 5.95 -25.43
C THR A 185 11.01 5.07 -25.66
N ALA A 186 10.78 3.76 -25.83
CA ALA A 186 11.84 2.79 -26.15
C ALA A 186 12.60 3.07 -27.44
N SER A 187 11.95 3.74 -28.39
CA SER A 187 12.51 4.00 -29.74
C SER A 187 13.33 5.29 -29.83
N GLU A 188 13.29 6.16 -28.82
CA GLU A 188 14.09 7.38 -28.84
C GLU A 188 15.55 7.11 -28.49
N GLU A 189 16.48 7.86 -29.07
CA GLU A 189 17.89 7.80 -28.71
C GLU A 189 18.13 8.57 -27.41
N SER A 190 19.07 8.09 -26.59
CA SER A 190 19.51 8.72 -25.34
C SER A 190 21.03 8.79 -25.32
N GLY A 191 21.57 9.92 -24.93
CA GLY A 191 23.01 10.08 -24.64
C GLY A 191 23.44 9.51 -23.27
N TYR A 192 22.50 8.99 -22.49
CA TYR A 192 22.70 8.49 -21.12
C TYR A 192 22.36 7.00 -20.97
N TYR A 193 21.82 6.37 -22.02
CA TYR A 193 21.45 4.96 -22.02
C TYR A 193 22.40 4.16 -22.94
N ASN A 194 23.17 3.26 -22.36
CA ASN A 194 23.98 2.29 -23.10
C ASN A 194 23.18 1.05 -23.47
N ALA A 195 22.73 0.96 -24.72
CA ALA A 195 21.95 -0.17 -25.20
C ALA A 195 22.71 -1.51 -25.21
N GLY A 196 24.05 -1.48 -25.27
CA GLY A 196 24.88 -2.70 -25.24
C GLY A 196 24.96 -3.39 -23.88
N THR A 197 24.70 -2.65 -22.81
CA THR A 197 24.75 -3.12 -21.42
C THR A 197 23.45 -2.88 -20.67
N SER A 198 22.44 -2.30 -21.33
CA SER A 198 21.15 -1.89 -20.74
C SER A 198 21.31 -0.99 -19.50
N SER A 199 22.29 -0.08 -19.52
CA SER A 199 22.67 0.74 -18.37
C SER A 199 22.29 2.20 -18.58
N TYR A 200 21.69 2.84 -17.57
CA TYR A 200 21.24 4.22 -17.58
C TYR A 200 21.82 5.00 -16.39
N TYR A 201 22.30 6.22 -16.69
CA TYR A 201 22.75 7.18 -15.68
C TYR A 201 22.57 8.60 -16.18
N TYR A 202 21.79 9.38 -15.45
CA TYR A 202 21.66 10.83 -15.67
C TYR A 202 22.29 11.61 -14.50
N PRO A 203 23.34 12.44 -14.74
CA PRO A 203 24.17 12.97 -13.66
C PRO A 203 23.57 14.17 -12.92
N GLU A 204 22.52 14.80 -13.43
CA GLU A 204 21.93 16.01 -12.86
C GLU A 204 20.60 15.71 -12.13
N LYS A 205 20.33 16.47 -11.06
CA LYS A 205 19.03 16.41 -10.38
C LYS A 205 17.98 17.15 -11.21
N MET A 206 16.96 16.43 -11.64
CA MET A 206 15.87 16.91 -12.49
C MET A 206 14.51 16.62 -11.83
N THR A 207 13.46 17.24 -12.37
CA THR A 207 12.10 16.80 -12.07
C THR A 207 11.88 15.42 -12.69
N GLN A 208 11.47 14.46 -11.88
CA GLN A 208 11.16 13.10 -12.31
C GLN A 208 10.01 13.10 -13.33
N ASN A 209 10.09 12.23 -14.33
CA ASN A 209 9.12 12.14 -15.40
C ASN A 209 8.78 10.70 -15.83
N HIS A 210 9.32 9.70 -15.11
CA HIS A 210 9.14 8.31 -15.46
C HIS A 210 9.24 7.41 -14.23
N ASP A 211 8.36 6.42 -14.14
CA ASP A 211 8.34 5.44 -13.05
C ASP A 211 8.88 4.09 -13.50
N VAL A 212 9.66 3.46 -12.63
CA VAL A 212 10.22 2.13 -12.82
C VAL A 212 10.17 1.30 -11.53
N LEU A 213 10.26 -0.01 -11.65
CA LEU A 213 10.24 -0.92 -10.52
C LEU A 213 11.64 -1.44 -10.21
N ILE A 214 12.19 -1.10 -9.04
CA ILE A 214 13.43 -1.70 -8.55
C ILE A 214 13.11 -3.13 -8.08
N LEU A 215 13.76 -4.12 -8.67
CA LEU A 215 13.66 -5.55 -8.35
C LEU A 215 14.94 -6.12 -7.76
N GLY A 216 15.99 -5.31 -7.57
CA GLY A 216 17.26 -5.77 -7.05
C GLY A 216 18.39 -4.79 -7.22
N TRP A 217 19.59 -5.26 -6.97
CA TRP A 217 20.84 -4.49 -7.11
C TRP A 217 22.04 -5.38 -7.39
N ASP A 218 23.10 -4.75 -7.90
CA ASP A 218 24.44 -5.35 -8.07
C ASP A 218 25.51 -4.30 -7.73
N ASP A 219 26.18 -4.47 -6.57
CA ASP A 219 27.24 -3.56 -6.10
C ASP A 219 28.49 -3.60 -6.95
N SER A 220 28.65 -4.67 -7.75
CA SER A 220 29.79 -4.88 -8.64
C SER A 220 29.52 -4.43 -10.09
N TRP A 221 28.35 -3.88 -10.39
CA TRP A 221 28.03 -3.38 -11.72
C TRP A 221 28.99 -2.24 -12.06
N SER A 222 29.89 -2.45 -13.04
CA SER A 222 30.97 -1.51 -13.30
C SER A 222 30.49 -0.19 -13.85
N SER A 223 31.04 0.92 -13.34
CA SER A 223 30.83 2.28 -13.85
C SER A 223 31.12 2.41 -15.34
N GLY A 224 32.07 1.62 -15.87
CA GLY A 224 32.38 1.55 -17.30
C GLY A 224 31.29 0.93 -18.20
N GLN A 225 30.19 0.42 -17.63
CA GLN A 225 29.04 -0.08 -18.39
C GLN A 225 28.06 1.03 -18.82
N PHE A 226 28.16 2.20 -18.23
CA PHE A 226 27.29 3.34 -18.53
C PHE A 226 27.83 4.16 -19.71
N GLU A 227 26.96 4.83 -20.49
CA GLU A 227 27.36 5.72 -21.58
C GLU A 227 28.14 6.93 -21.04
N THR A 228 27.62 7.54 -19.98
CA THR A 228 28.33 8.51 -19.14
C THR A 228 28.82 7.78 -17.90
N GLU A 229 30.14 7.70 -17.66
CA GLU A 229 30.72 6.97 -16.56
C GLU A 229 30.44 7.64 -15.21
N PRO A 230 29.70 6.99 -14.27
CA PRO A 230 29.50 7.52 -12.91
C PRO A 230 30.77 7.38 -12.05
N ASP A 231 30.81 8.08 -10.92
CA ASP A 231 31.97 8.13 -10.02
C ASP A 231 32.21 6.82 -9.24
N GLN A 232 31.25 5.90 -9.23
CA GLN A 232 31.32 4.63 -8.50
C GLN A 232 30.64 3.48 -9.24
N ASP A 233 31.06 2.27 -8.92
CA ASP A 233 30.37 1.05 -9.33
C ASP A 233 29.05 0.88 -8.56
N GLY A 234 28.16 0.04 -9.07
CA GLY A 234 26.89 -0.34 -8.48
C GLY A 234 25.69 0.21 -9.22
N ALA A 235 24.68 -0.65 -9.33
CA ALA A 235 23.42 -0.30 -9.98
C ALA A 235 22.22 -1.00 -9.33
N PHE A 236 21.06 -0.34 -9.40
CA PHE A 236 19.78 -1.00 -9.20
C PHE A 236 19.37 -1.78 -10.46
N ILE A 237 18.75 -2.94 -10.25
CA ILE A 237 18.16 -3.78 -11.31
C ILE A 237 16.69 -3.37 -11.39
N CYS A 238 16.32 -2.68 -12.47
CA CYS A 238 15.01 -2.07 -12.65
C CYS A 238 14.22 -2.75 -13.77
N LEU A 239 12.91 -2.90 -13.56
CA LEU A 239 11.96 -3.25 -14.61
C LEU A 239 11.34 -1.96 -15.17
N ASN A 240 11.43 -1.78 -16.49
CA ASN A 240 10.82 -0.67 -17.21
C ASN A 240 9.39 -1.02 -17.66
N THR A 241 8.66 -0.01 -18.11
CA THR A 241 7.27 -0.07 -18.59
C THR A 241 7.15 -0.04 -20.11
N TRP A 242 8.24 -0.35 -20.84
CA TRP A 242 8.33 -0.25 -22.31
C TRP A 242 8.39 -1.60 -23.03
N GLY A 243 7.91 -2.67 -22.38
CA GLY A 243 7.86 -4.01 -22.96
C GLY A 243 9.17 -4.78 -22.88
N ASP A 244 9.14 -6.01 -23.37
CA ASP A 244 10.25 -6.98 -23.31
C ASP A 244 11.35 -6.73 -24.35
N ASP A 245 11.06 -5.97 -25.38
CA ASP A 245 12.05 -5.52 -26.38
C ASP A 245 13.03 -4.47 -25.82
N PHE A 246 12.70 -3.81 -24.68
CA PHE A 246 13.58 -2.87 -24.01
C PHE A 246 14.55 -3.59 -23.07
N GLY A 247 15.83 -3.22 -23.12
CA GLY A 247 16.86 -3.76 -22.22
C GLY A 247 17.00 -5.28 -22.33
N GLU A 248 17.10 -5.95 -21.17
CA GLU A 248 17.17 -7.41 -21.05
C GLU A 248 15.79 -7.98 -20.65
N ASN A 249 14.86 -8.13 -21.59
CA ASN A 249 13.47 -8.53 -21.33
C ASN A 249 12.78 -7.57 -20.33
N GLY A 250 12.84 -6.28 -20.60
CA GLY A 250 12.29 -5.19 -19.78
C GLY A 250 13.19 -4.75 -18.64
N ILE A 251 14.27 -5.47 -18.34
CA ILE A 251 15.24 -5.14 -17.28
C ILE A 251 16.33 -4.20 -17.81
N PHE A 252 16.69 -3.23 -16.99
CA PHE A 252 17.82 -2.33 -17.20
C PHE A 252 18.46 -1.94 -15.86
N TYR A 253 19.64 -1.33 -15.92
CA TYR A 253 20.47 -1.04 -14.75
C TYR A 253 20.59 0.47 -14.57
N VAL A 254 20.19 0.98 -13.41
CA VAL A 254 20.29 2.42 -13.07
C VAL A 254 21.38 2.61 -12.04
N SER A 255 22.36 3.50 -12.36
CA SER A 255 23.49 3.77 -11.46
C SER A 255 23.02 4.23 -10.07
N TYR A 256 23.73 3.82 -9.01
CA TYR A 256 23.60 4.40 -7.68
C TYR A 256 23.91 5.89 -7.61
N SER A 257 24.70 6.37 -8.57
CA SER A 257 25.06 7.80 -8.69
C SER A 257 23.97 8.65 -9.34
N ASP A 258 22.85 8.04 -9.84
CA ASP A 258 21.74 8.81 -10.39
C ASP A 258 21.00 9.54 -9.26
N PRO A 259 21.00 10.89 -9.22
CA PRO A 259 20.44 11.65 -8.10
C PRO A 259 18.90 11.67 -8.10
N ASN A 260 18.25 11.08 -9.11
CA ASN A 260 16.80 11.11 -9.27
C ASN A 260 16.11 9.86 -8.70
N ILE A 261 16.77 8.70 -8.75
CA ILE A 261 16.15 7.40 -8.40
C ILE A 261 15.80 7.23 -6.90
N VAL A 262 16.40 8.03 -6.03
CA VAL A 262 16.21 7.93 -4.56
C VAL A 262 15.23 8.95 -3.99
N GLN A 263 14.66 9.83 -4.83
CA GLN A 263 13.86 10.96 -4.36
C GLN A 263 12.46 10.54 -3.88
N VAL A 264 11.81 9.62 -4.59
CA VAL A 264 10.49 9.08 -4.22
C VAL A 264 10.51 7.58 -4.42
N CYS A 265 10.28 6.83 -3.36
CA CYS A 265 10.19 5.38 -3.37
C CYS A 265 8.92 4.93 -2.65
N VAL A 266 8.23 3.94 -3.21
CA VAL A 266 6.96 3.42 -2.68
C VAL A 266 7.03 1.91 -2.58
N ALA A 267 6.59 1.37 -1.42
CA ALA A 267 6.48 -0.06 -1.18
C ALA A 267 5.07 -0.43 -0.70
N TYR A 268 4.50 -1.47 -1.29
CA TYR A 268 3.20 -2.03 -0.91
C TYR A 268 3.45 -3.18 0.06
N THR A 269 3.22 -2.93 1.34
CA THR A 269 3.74 -3.78 2.41
C THR A 269 2.69 -4.67 3.07
N ARG A 270 1.40 -4.35 2.89
CA ARG A 270 0.29 -5.22 3.28
C ARG A 270 -0.76 -5.28 2.17
N ILE A 271 -0.93 -6.48 1.60
CA ILE A 271 -1.91 -6.79 0.56
C ILE A 271 -2.69 -8.01 1.04
N ASP A 272 -3.94 -7.82 1.39
CA ASP A 272 -4.82 -8.83 1.95
C ASP A 272 -5.79 -9.38 0.89
N ASP A 273 -6.39 -10.55 1.16
CA ASP A 273 -7.55 -11.04 0.41
C ASP A 273 -8.78 -10.19 0.73
N THR A 274 -9.75 -10.15 -0.19
CA THR A 274 -10.95 -9.30 -0.08
C THR A 274 -11.94 -9.74 1.00
N ASP A 275 -11.70 -10.86 1.68
CA ASP A 275 -12.49 -11.35 2.80
C ASP A 275 -11.98 -10.87 4.18
N ASN A 276 -11.01 -9.94 4.19
CA ASN A 276 -10.47 -9.35 5.41
C ASN A 276 -11.49 -8.46 6.13
N TYR A 277 -12.26 -7.66 5.37
CA TYR A 277 -13.35 -6.80 5.85
C TYR A 277 -14.49 -6.81 4.84
N ASP A 278 -15.74 -6.57 5.31
CA ASP A 278 -16.94 -6.59 4.46
C ASP A 278 -17.31 -5.19 3.95
N HIS A 279 -17.01 -4.12 4.73
CA HIS A 279 -17.40 -2.74 4.39
C HIS A 279 -16.26 -1.75 4.66
N LEU A 280 -16.26 -0.68 3.86
CA LEU A 280 -15.38 0.47 3.99
C LEU A 280 -16.21 1.76 4.13
N TYR A 281 -15.97 2.51 5.20
CA TYR A 281 -16.50 3.86 5.43
C TYR A 281 -15.43 4.90 5.17
N GLN A 282 -15.66 5.82 4.25
CA GLN A 282 -14.73 6.90 3.90
C GLN A 282 -15.46 8.12 3.33
N TYR A 283 -14.78 9.28 3.32
CA TYR A 283 -15.20 10.51 2.64
C TYR A 283 -14.08 11.06 1.74
N ASP A 284 -12.90 10.46 1.76
CA ASP A 284 -11.68 10.90 1.08
C ASP A 284 -11.33 9.99 -0.11
N GLU A 285 -12.15 10.02 -1.16
CA GLU A 285 -11.96 9.16 -2.34
C GLU A 285 -10.73 9.55 -3.18
N CYS A 286 -10.34 10.85 -3.19
CA CYS A 286 -9.07 11.31 -3.76
C CYS A 286 -7.91 11.33 -2.74
N GLY A 287 -8.14 10.88 -1.51
CA GLY A 287 -7.12 10.70 -0.48
C GLY A 287 -6.37 11.97 -0.08
N TRP A 288 -5.08 11.82 0.21
CA TRP A 288 -4.24 12.88 0.74
C TRP A 288 -3.92 13.95 -0.32
N GLN A 289 -4.58 15.11 -0.25
CA GLN A 289 -4.35 16.27 -1.14
C GLN A 289 -3.65 17.43 -0.41
N GLY A 290 -3.66 17.44 0.91
CA GLY A 290 -2.99 18.43 1.73
C GLY A 290 -3.01 18.06 3.20
N GLN A 291 -2.56 18.98 4.03
CA GLN A 291 -2.43 18.77 5.47
C GLN A 291 -3.09 19.90 6.26
N GLN A 292 -3.66 19.54 7.41
CA GLN A 292 -4.24 20.48 8.37
C GLN A 292 -3.75 20.18 9.80
N GLY A 293 -3.76 21.20 10.64
CA GLY A 293 -3.36 21.13 12.04
C GLY A 293 -3.37 22.50 12.72
N TYR A 294 -2.62 22.64 13.80
CA TYR A 294 -2.60 23.82 14.66
C TYR A 294 -1.18 24.29 14.98
N ASP A 295 -0.27 24.29 14.01
CA ASP A 295 1.15 24.57 14.20
C ASP A 295 1.79 23.66 15.28
N SER A 296 1.39 22.39 15.31
CA SER A 296 1.80 21.38 16.29
C SER A 296 1.88 20.00 15.63
N SER A 297 2.87 19.20 16.03
CA SER A 297 2.97 17.78 15.61
C SER A 297 1.82 16.93 16.14
N GLU A 298 1.09 17.39 17.15
CA GLU A 298 -0.07 16.70 17.70
C GLU A 298 -1.37 17.35 17.27
N CYS A 299 -2.32 16.53 16.83
CA CYS A 299 -3.67 16.94 16.48
C CYS A 299 -4.65 15.78 16.70
N TYR A 300 -5.91 16.11 17.06
CA TYR A 300 -7.02 15.16 17.04
C TYR A 300 -7.83 15.37 15.78
N PHE A 301 -8.23 14.30 15.14
CA PHE A 301 -9.15 14.33 13.99
C PHE A 301 -10.18 13.21 14.09
N ALA A 302 -11.31 13.38 13.44
CA ALA A 302 -12.39 12.42 13.49
C ALA A 302 -13.26 12.47 12.22
N ASN A 303 -13.80 11.31 11.86
CA ASN A 303 -14.93 11.21 10.95
C ASN A 303 -16.12 10.55 11.65
N VAL A 304 -17.33 11.03 11.29
CA VAL A 304 -18.60 10.51 11.78
C VAL A 304 -19.27 9.71 10.66
N TYR A 305 -19.63 8.48 10.95
CA TYR A 305 -20.29 7.58 9.99
C TYR A 305 -21.67 7.17 10.50
N THR A 306 -22.47 6.58 9.62
CA THR A 306 -23.74 5.95 9.96
C THR A 306 -23.67 4.47 9.58
N ALA A 307 -23.78 3.59 10.57
CA ALA A 307 -23.75 2.15 10.36
C ALA A 307 -24.90 1.71 9.45
N GLN A 308 -24.61 0.89 8.45
CA GLN A 308 -25.59 0.40 7.49
C GLN A 308 -26.24 -0.91 7.97
N GLY A 309 -25.49 -1.69 8.73
CA GLY A 309 -25.86 -3.01 9.26
C GLY A 309 -25.57 -3.15 10.75
N GLU A 310 -25.74 -4.36 11.24
CA GLU A 310 -25.17 -4.81 12.50
C GLU A 310 -23.75 -5.29 12.20
N GLU A 311 -22.77 -4.46 12.57
CA GLU A 311 -21.39 -4.58 12.13
C GLU A 311 -20.41 -4.50 13.30
N GLU A 312 -19.23 -5.04 13.09
CA GLU A 312 -18.08 -4.95 13.99
C GLU A 312 -17.02 -4.02 13.35
N ILE A 313 -16.71 -2.90 13.98
CA ILE A 313 -15.55 -2.08 13.59
C ILE A 313 -14.30 -2.90 13.85
N ALA A 314 -13.58 -3.25 12.79
CA ALA A 314 -12.46 -4.18 12.82
C ALA A 314 -11.09 -3.51 12.64
N ALA A 315 -11.04 -2.38 11.90
CA ALA A 315 -9.81 -1.65 11.68
C ALA A 315 -10.06 -0.17 11.33
N VAL A 316 -9.01 0.64 11.47
CA VAL A 316 -8.99 2.08 11.17
C VAL A 316 -7.81 2.39 10.27
N GLY A 317 -8.06 3.09 9.16
CA GLY A 317 -7.06 3.45 8.16
C GLY A 317 -6.87 4.97 8.06
N PHE A 318 -5.61 5.42 7.98
CA PHE A 318 -5.25 6.82 7.82
C PHE A 318 -3.79 6.98 7.35
N TYR A 319 -3.38 8.20 7.07
CA TYR A 319 -2.02 8.52 6.63
C TYR A 319 -1.14 8.96 7.79
N ALA A 320 0.03 8.32 7.93
CA ALA A 320 1.16 8.83 8.70
C ALA A 320 1.92 9.82 7.82
N THR A 321 1.86 11.09 8.16
CA THR A 321 2.37 12.19 7.32
C THR A 321 3.86 12.47 7.49
N SER A 322 4.50 11.82 8.46
CA SER A 322 5.97 11.84 8.63
C SER A 322 6.48 10.51 9.16
N GLU A 323 7.81 10.35 9.15
CA GLU A 323 8.48 9.24 9.84
C GLU A 323 8.24 9.29 11.36
N ASN A 324 8.30 8.14 12.02
CA ASN A 324 8.13 7.98 13.46
C ASN A 324 6.79 8.53 14.00
N THR A 325 5.75 8.49 13.19
CA THR A 325 4.39 8.86 13.58
C THR A 325 3.83 7.89 14.60
N SER A 326 3.10 8.41 15.60
CA SER A 326 2.33 7.62 16.55
C SER A 326 0.89 8.08 16.62
N CYS A 327 -0.02 7.19 17.02
CA CYS A 327 -1.43 7.50 17.16
C CYS A 327 -2.04 6.84 18.39
N GLU A 328 -3.16 7.42 18.82
CA GLU A 328 -4.13 6.81 19.72
C GLU A 328 -5.51 6.85 19.03
N ILE A 329 -6.32 5.80 19.19
CA ILE A 329 -7.61 5.61 18.51
C ILE A 329 -8.69 5.51 19.56
N TRP A 330 -9.83 6.20 19.34
CA TRP A 330 -11.04 6.17 20.17
C TRP A 330 -12.30 6.00 19.31
N LEU A 331 -13.36 5.54 19.95
CA LEU A 331 -14.70 5.44 19.40
C LEU A 331 -15.67 6.31 20.20
N VAL A 332 -16.65 6.87 19.52
CA VAL A 332 -17.81 7.55 20.08
C VAL A 332 -19.06 6.90 19.52
N HIS A 333 -19.85 6.28 20.39
CA HIS A 333 -21.16 5.74 20.04
C HIS A 333 -22.24 6.84 20.05
N ASP A 334 -23.37 6.60 19.37
CA ASP A 334 -24.57 7.46 19.37
C ASP A 334 -24.25 8.95 19.14
N PHE A 335 -23.38 9.24 18.15
CA PHE A 335 -22.94 10.61 17.88
C PHE A 335 -24.11 11.53 17.54
N ALA A 336 -24.37 12.54 18.37
CA ALA A 336 -25.45 13.52 18.21
C ALA A 336 -24.95 14.95 17.90
N GLY A 337 -23.64 15.20 18.05
CA GLY A 337 -22.99 16.48 17.84
C GLY A 337 -21.65 16.53 18.56
N THR A 338 -20.98 17.69 18.53
CA THR A 338 -19.62 17.84 19.08
C THR A 338 -19.51 17.55 20.59
N ASP A 339 -20.61 17.70 21.34
CA ASP A 339 -20.63 17.34 22.77
C ASP A 339 -20.47 15.82 22.99
N SER A 340 -20.79 14.98 21.99
CA SER A 340 -20.60 13.53 22.07
C SER A 340 -19.11 13.13 22.17
N PHE A 341 -18.20 13.99 21.73
CA PHE A 341 -16.76 13.72 21.88
C PHE A 341 -16.28 13.73 23.34
N GLU A 342 -17.08 14.23 24.29
CA GLU A 342 -16.76 14.11 25.73
C GLU A 342 -16.83 12.66 26.22
N SER A 343 -17.48 11.75 25.48
CA SER A 343 -17.63 10.33 25.78
C SER A 343 -16.74 9.40 24.95
N MET A 344 -15.62 9.89 24.42
CA MET A 344 -14.66 9.08 23.68
C MET A 344 -14.18 7.88 24.52
N GLU A 345 -14.32 6.68 23.96
CA GLU A 345 -13.80 5.43 24.50
C GLU A 345 -12.48 5.08 23.84
N TYR A 346 -11.41 4.95 24.62
CA TYR A 346 -10.07 4.58 24.12
C TYR A 346 -10.06 3.13 23.64
N LEU A 347 -9.55 2.90 22.43
CA LEU A 347 -9.40 1.56 21.87
C LEU A 347 -7.95 1.08 21.97
N GLN A 348 -7.02 1.73 21.24
CA GLN A 348 -5.61 1.32 21.24
C GLN A 348 -4.70 2.43 20.70
N SER A 349 -3.39 2.16 20.73
CA SER A 349 -2.36 3.00 20.11
C SER A 349 -1.52 2.21 19.12
N ALA A 350 -0.93 2.92 18.15
CA ALA A 350 0.03 2.35 17.20
C ALA A 350 1.16 3.34 16.91
N SER A 351 2.24 2.84 16.29
CA SER A 351 3.39 3.66 15.87
C SER A 351 3.94 3.14 14.55
N PHE A 352 4.39 4.07 13.70
CA PHE A 352 4.85 3.81 12.34
C PHE A 352 6.22 4.43 12.14
N THR A 353 7.17 3.68 11.60
CA THR A 353 8.53 4.15 11.35
C THR A 353 8.65 4.99 10.10
N ASP A 354 7.83 4.71 9.09
CA ASP A 354 7.92 5.32 7.77
C ASP A 354 6.62 6.08 7.46
N MET A 355 6.68 7.09 6.60
CA MET A 355 5.51 7.80 6.08
C MET A 355 4.67 6.87 5.19
N GLY A 356 3.36 7.09 5.11
CA GLY A 356 2.50 6.31 4.22
C GLY A 356 1.07 6.13 4.71
N TYR A 357 0.36 5.18 4.10
CA TYR A 357 -0.97 4.76 4.54
C TYR A 357 -0.89 3.51 5.38
N TYR A 358 -1.63 3.49 6.49
CA TYR A 358 -1.66 2.37 7.43
C TYR A 358 -3.07 2.02 7.84
N THR A 359 -3.37 0.73 7.84
CA THR A 359 -4.57 0.17 8.45
C THR A 359 -4.20 -0.50 9.77
N VAL A 360 -4.77 -0.01 10.87
CA VAL A 360 -4.57 -0.51 12.23
C VAL A 360 -5.74 -1.45 12.55
N ASP A 361 -5.45 -2.74 12.61
CA ASP A 361 -6.42 -3.73 13.10
C ASP A 361 -6.69 -3.48 14.58
N LEU A 362 -7.97 -3.47 14.99
CA LEU A 362 -8.34 -3.32 16.38
C LEU A 362 -8.14 -4.64 17.14
N GLU A 363 -7.52 -4.57 18.33
CA GLU A 363 -7.34 -5.74 19.20
C GLU A 363 -8.68 -6.27 19.71
N GLU A 364 -9.63 -5.37 19.99
CA GLU A 364 -11.01 -5.68 20.36
C GLU A 364 -11.95 -4.98 19.37
N VAL A 365 -12.82 -5.75 18.72
CA VAL A 365 -13.82 -5.21 17.80
C VAL A 365 -14.94 -4.50 18.56
N CYS A 366 -15.53 -3.48 17.96
CA CYS A 366 -16.60 -2.68 18.55
C CYS A 366 -17.87 -2.84 17.71
N GLU A 367 -18.98 -3.25 18.32
CA GLU A 367 -20.27 -3.40 17.63
C GLU A 367 -20.92 -2.04 17.35
N VAL A 368 -21.46 -1.91 16.15
CA VAL A 368 -22.34 -0.79 15.75
C VAL A 368 -23.62 -1.34 15.12
N TYR A 369 -24.72 -0.60 15.27
CA TYR A 369 -26.05 -1.08 14.91
C TYR A 369 -26.67 -0.25 13.78
N PRO A 370 -27.59 -0.83 12.98
CA PRO A 370 -28.18 -0.14 11.83
C PRO A 370 -28.75 1.23 12.16
N GLY A 371 -28.24 2.28 11.48
CA GLY A 371 -28.64 3.66 11.68
C GLY A 371 -27.97 4.37 12.86
N GLU A 372 -27.13 3.68 13.63
CA GLU A 372 -26.28 4.31 14.64
C GLU A 372 -25.30 5.26 13.97
N ARG A 373 -25.21 6.48 14.48
CA ARG A 373 -24.13 7.39 14.12
C ARG A 373 -22.99 7.20 15.11
N PHE A 374 -21.82 6.87 14.59
CA PHE A 374 -20.62 6.71 15.40
C PHE A 374 -19.48 7.58 14.86
N ALA A 375 -18.55 7.96 15.72
CA ALA A 375 -17.35 8.66 15.29
C ALA A 375 -16.10 7.85 15.67
N VAL A 376 -15.17 7.72 14.73
CA VAL A 376 -13.81 7.29 15.02
C VAL A 376 -12.93 8.51 15.16
N VAL A 377 -12.16 8.56 16.25
CA VAL A 377 -11.27 9.66 16.59
C VAL A 377 -9.84 9.15 16.64
N VAL A 378 -8.93 9.88 16.02
CA VAL A 378 -7.49 9.60 16.06
C VAL A 378 -6.77 10.84 16.61
N LYS A 379 -5.93 10.64 17.63
CA LYS A 379 -4.88 11.59 17.98
C LYS A 379 -3.61 11.14 17.26
N ILE A 380 -3.08 11.98 16.40
CA ILE A 380 -1.82 11.75 15.72
C ILE A 380 -0.71 12.60 16.36
N ASN A 381 0.50 12.05 16.40
CA ASN A 381 1.73 12.80 16.60
C ASN A 381 2.69 12.42 15.47
N ALA A 382 2.92 13.38 14.56
CA ALA A 382 3.84 13.28 13.43
C ALA A 382 4.99 14.27 13.67
N PRO A 383 6.16 13.82 14.17
CA PRO A 383 7.19 14.69 14.76
C PRO A 383 7.74 15.80 13.85
N ASP A 384 7.79 15.55 12.53
CA ASP A 384 8.37 16.48 11.56
C ASP A 384 7.32 17.38 10.90
N GLU A 385 6.05 17.27 11.33
CA GLU A 385 4.93 18.05 10.79
C GLU A 385 4.37 19.04 11.79
N VAL A 386 3.93 20.19 11.28
CA VAL A 386 3.19 21.19 12.08
C VAL A 386 1.67 21.16 11.80
N ASN A 387 1.29 20.47 10.73
CA ASN A 387 -0.08 20.20 10.33
C ASN A 387 -0.20 18.70 10.00
N PRO A 388 -0.31 17.81 11.00
CA PRO A 388 -0.05 16.39 10.84
C PRO A 388 -1.20 15.60 10.21
N VAL A 389 -2.37 16.20 9.97
CA VAL A 389 -3.57 15.50 9.50
C VAL A 389 -3.70 15.61 8.00
N ALA A 390 -3.67 14.49 7.29
CA ALA A 390 -3.96 14.43 5.87
C ALA A 390 -5.43 14.75 5.59
N VAL A 391 -5.67 15.60 4.59
CA VAL A 391 -7.01 15.99 4.17
C VAL A 391 -7.17 15.97 2.66
N GLU A 392 -8.38 15.69 2.23
CA GLU A 392 -8.85 15.80 0.87
C GLU A 392 -9.55 17.14 0.65
N TYR A 393 -9.31 17.80 -0.47
CA TYR A 393 -10.02 18.99 -0.92
C TYR A 393 -9.83 19.19 -2.43
N ARG A 394 -10.57 20.11 -3.04
CA ARG A 394 -10.37 20.49 -4.44
C ARG A 394 -9.08 21.31 -4.56
N SER A 395 -7.95 20.61 -4.77
CA SER A 395 -6.62 21.22 -4.86
C SER A 395 -6.33 21.83 -6.23
N ASP A 396 -6.84 21.21 -7.29
CA ASP A 396 -6.53 21.54 -8.68
C ASP A 396 -7.60 21.05 -9.67
N GLU A 397 -7.26 20.98 -10.96
CA GLU A 397 -8.13 20.49 -12.03
C GLU A 397 -8.38 18.97 -11.98
N TYR A 398 -7.56 18.20 -11.27
CA TYR A 398 -7.70 16.75 -11.17
C TYR A 398 -8.59 16.29 -10.01
N THR A 399 -8.89 17.16 -9.07
CA THR A 399 -9.69 16.88 -7.87
C THR A 399 -11.10 17.49 -7.91
N GLN A 400 -11.62 17.76 -9.11
CA GLN A 400 -12.91 18.43 -9.28
C GLN A 400 -14.12 17.60 -8.80
N ASN A 401 -13.98 16.28 -8.72
CA ASN A 401 -15.01 15.37 -8.21
C ASN A 401 -15.15 15.39 -6.68
N VAL A 402 -14.17 15.92 -5.96
CA VAL A 402 -14.20 16.00 -4.50
C VAL A 402 -15.43 16.76 -4.02
N THR A 403 -16.17 16.16 -3.09
CA THR A 403 -17.33 16.76 -2.41
C THR A 403 -17.01 16.96 -0.94
N THR A 404 -17.14 18.19 -0.47
CA THR A 404 -16.90 18.56 0.93
C THR A 404 -18.16 19.11 1.59
N GLU A 405 -19.33 18.73 1.06
CA GLU A 405 -20.64 19.11 1.59
C GLU A 405 -21.04 18.11 2.66
N GLY A 406 -20.96 18.49 3.92
CA GLY A 406 -21.33 17.60 5.01
C GLY A 406 -20.98 18.16 6.38
N LYS A 407 -21.05 17.31 7.39
CA LYS A 407 -20.70 17.61 8.79
C LYS A 407 -20.09 16.38 9.46
N GLU A 408 -19.30 15.66 8.71
CA GLU A 408 -18.76 14.37 9.13
C GLU A 408 -17.32 14.47 9.59
N SER A 409 -16.54 15.44 9.07
CA SER A 409 -15.10 15.58 9.34
C SER A 409 -14.81 16.67 10.38
N TYR A 410 -13.96 16.35 11.35
CA TYR A 410 -13.64 17.23 12.48
C TYR A 410 -12.16 17.26 12.82
N LEU A 411 -11.68 18.43 13.29
CA LEU A 411 -10.36 18.61 13.89
C LEU A 411 -10.47 19.23 15.30
N SER A 412 -9.49 18.89 16.15
CA SER A 412 -9.34 19.52 17.47
C SER A 412 -7.87 19.54 17.89
N GLN A 413 -7.39 20.67 18.43
CA GLN A 413 -6.04 20.77 18.95
C GLN A 413 -5.83 19.90 20.20
N TYR A 414 -6.85 19.85 21.08
CA TYR A 414 -6.73 19.24 22.42
C TYR A 414 -7.77 18.14 22.69
N GLY A 415 -8.56 17.74 21.68
CA GLY A 415 -9.65 16.76 21.86
C GLY A 415 -10.87 17.29 22.63
N THR A 416 -10.97 18.59 22.86
CA THR A 416 -12.05 19.20 23.67
C THR A 416 -12.88 20.26 22.95
N GLN A 417 -12.33 20.93 21.98
CA GLN A 417 -13.02 21.88 21.12
C GLN A 417 -12.88 21.41 19.67
N TRP A 418 -13.98 21.10 19.05
CA TRP A 418 -14.02 20.49 17.72
C TRP A 418 -14.50 21.45 16.66
N GLU A 419 -13.78 21.53 15.56
CA GLU A 419 -14.12 22.34 14.39
C GLU A 419 -14.49 21.39 13.26
N ASN A 420 -15.66 21.63 12.63
CA ASN A 420 -16.03 20.89 11.43
C ASN A 420 -15.19 21.40 10.25
N THR A 421 -14.44 20.51 9.60
CA THR A 421 -13.50 20.87 8.55
C THR A 421 -14.18 21.16 7.22
N GLN A 422 -15.28 20.46 6.93
CA GLN A 422 -16.07 20.67 5.72
C GLN A 422 -16.75 22.06 5.73
N GLU A 423 -17.35 22.47 6.86
CA GLU A 423 -17.96 23.79 6.98
C GLU A 423 -16.93 24.94 7.01
N ARG A 424 -15.75 24.69 7.62
CA ARG A 424 -14.79 25.76 7.88
C ARG A 424 -13.71 25.89 6.81
N PHE A 425 -13.28 24.79 6.25
CA PHE A 425 -12.10 24.72 5.39
C PHE A 425 -12.37 24.05 4.03
N GLU A 426 -13.58 23.56 3.81
CA GLU A 426 -13.96 22.81 2.61
C GLU A 426 -13.06 21.58 2.40
N THR A 427 -12.78 20.81 3.50
CA THR A 427 -11.91 19.63 3.48
C THR A 427 -12.58 18.43 4.13
N ASN A 428 -12.30 17.24 3.60
CA ASN A 428 -12.56 15.95 4.24
C ASN A 428 -11.29 15.48 4.97
N VAL A 429 -11.43 14.95 6.17
CA VAL A 429 -10.32 14.28 6.86
C VAL A 429 -10.11 12.90 6.24
N CYS A 430 -8.86 12.56 5.92
CA CYS A 430 -8.49 11.24 5.40
C CYS A 430 -8.46 10.21 6.54
N LEU A 431 -9.61 9.64 6.82
CA LEU A 431 -9.81 8.62 7.85
C LEU A 431 -10.82 7.60 7.35
N LYS A 432 -10.45 6.34 7.37
CA LYS A 432 -11.26 5.21 6.91
C LYS A 432 -11.57 4.27 8.05
N VAL A 433 -12.76 3.64 8.01
CA VAL A 433 -13.16 2.61 8.97
C VAL A 433 -13.56 1.36 8.21
N TYR A 434 -12.99 0.24 8.62
CA TYR A 434 -13.26 -1.07 8.05
C TYR A 434 -14.10 -1.89 9.03
N THR A 435 -15.20 -2.45 8.53
CA THR A 435 -16.10 -3.24 9.36
C THR A 435 -16.33 -4.64 8.78
N ARG A 436 -16.81 -5.52 9.63
CA ARG A 436 -17.32 -6.85 9.25
C ARG A 436 -18.76 -6.98 9.67
N ASP A 437 -19.53 -7.74 8.89
CA ASP A 437 -20.87 -8.13 9.30
C ASP A 437 -20.80 -8.91 10.60
N SER A 438 -21.61 -8.54 11.59
CA SER A 438 -21.73 -9.31 12.83
C SER A 438 -22.25 -10.71 12.47
N ARG A 439 -21.40 -11.72 12.61
CA ARG A 439 -21.80 -13.10 12.41
C ARG A 439 -22.74 -13.47 13.54
N GLY A 440 -24.05 -13.45 13.26
CA GLY A 440 -25.08 -13.83 14.25
C GLY A 440 -24.71 -15.15 14.90
N GLY A 441 -24.58 -15.13 16.22
CA GLY A 441 -24.22 -16.26 17.07
C GLY A 441 -25.27 -17.39 17.06
#